data_c191aa65aa9e341b33b15c39169b1be1
#
_entry.id   c191aa65aa9e341b33b15c39169b1be1
#
_cell.length_a   1.000
_cell.length_b   1.000
_cell.length_c   1.000
_cell.angle_alpha   90.00
_cell.angle_beta   90.00
_cell.angle_gamma   90.00
#
_symmetry.space_group_name_H-M   'P 1'
#
loop_
_entity.id
_entity.type
_entity.pdbx_description
1 polymer ?
#
loop_
_entity_poly.entity_id
_entity_poly.type
_entity_poly.pdbx_seq_one_letter_code
_entity_poly.pdbx_strand_id
1 'polypeptide(L)'
;AQSRTSVTGACLSGREKIESPRERRSPSEKRLRIEGAEHNNLKGIDVEIPLGAFVCVTGVSGSGKSSLVNDIVVEALRRDLNRGEGHPGRHKEIQGLEELDKLIAIDQSPIGRTPRSNPGTYIKVFDDIRKLFAKLPLAKQRGYTAGRFSFNVDGGRCSACEGNGSTKLEMDFLADVWVTCPICEGHRFNRETLQVQFKGHSIADVLEMDVQQAMKLFENIPSIQHKLQTLHD
;
A
#
# COMPACT_ATOMS: atom_id res chain seq x y z
N ALA A 1 -14.36 -25.95 12.74
CA ALA A 1 -13.15 -26.48 13.36
C ALA A 1 -12.63 -27.77 12.67
N GLN A 2 -13.49 -28.59 12.08
CA GLN A 2 -13.09 -29.89 11.48
C GLN A 2 -12.50 -29.79 10.05
N SER A 3 -12.69 -28.70 9.33
CA SER A 3 -12.13 -28.52 7.99
C SER A 3 -10.60 -28.46 8.03
N ARG A 4 -9.94 -29.29 7.21
CA ARG A 4 -8.47 -29.35 7.12
C ARG A 4 -7.86 -28.17 6.33
N THR A 5 -8.65 -27.55 5.45
CA THR A 5 -8.21 -26.47 4.56
C THR A 5 -8.56 -25.07 5.08
N SER A 6 -9.37 -24.97 6.12
CA SER A 6 -9.78 -23.68 6.69
C SER A 6 -8.77 -23.18 7.71
N VAL A 7 -8.17 -22.00 7.45
CA VAL A 7 -7.29 -21.29 8.40
C VAL A 7 -8.05 -20.99 9.71
N THR A 8 -9.27 -20.47 9.62
CA THR A 8 -10.12 -20.25 10.81
C THR A 8 -10.37 -21.55 11.58
N GLY A 9 -10.60 -22.66 10.87
CA GLY A 9 -10.76 -23.97 11.47
C GLY A 9 -9.49 -24.46 12.17
N ALA A 10 -8.32 -24.18 11.62
CA ALA A 10 -7.03 -24.48 12.21
C ALA A 10 -6.81 -23.71 13.52
N CYS A 11 -7.08 -22.41 13.53
CA CYS A 11 -6.99 -21.56 14.72
C CYS A 11 -8.00 -21.99 15.81
N LEU A 12 -9.26 -22.21 15.45
CA LEU A 12 -10.30 -22.63 16.39
C LEU A 12 -10.06 -24.02 16.98
N SER A 13 -9.41 -24.92 16.24
CA SER A 13 -9.05 -26.25 16.75
C SER A 13 -7.72 -26.29 17.50
N GLY A 14 -6.99 -25.19 17.56
CA GLY A 14 -5.67 -25.10 18.18
C GLY A 14 -4.53 -25.76 17.38
N ARG A 15 -4.78 -26.18 16.11
CA ARG A 15 -3.74 -26.70 15.22
C ARG A 15 -2.74 -25.60 14.81
N GLU A 16 -3.26 -24.39 14.63
CA GLU A 16 -2.47 -23.18 14.50
C GLU A 16 -2.73 -22.29 15.72
N LYS A 17 -1.67 -21.92 16.40
CA LYS A 17 -1.72 -21.10 17.60
C LYS A 17 -0.55 -20.13 17.60
N ILE A 18 -0.85 -18.87 17.85
CA ILE A 18 0.18 -17.88 18.18
C ILE A 18 0.46 -18.02 19.65
N GLU A 19 1.62 -18.57 19.97
CA GLU A 19 2.03 -18.75 21.39
C GLU A 19 2.48 -17.41 21.98
N SER A 20 1.94 -17.09 23.15
CA SER A 20 2.44 -15.96 23.93
C SER A 20 3.80 -16.32 24.53
N PRO A 21 4.81 -15.43 24.48
CA PRO A 21 6.09 -15.68 25.11
C PRO A 21 5.90 -15.92 26.63
N ARG A 22 6.61 -16.91 27.15
CA ARG A 22 6.56 -17.26 28.60
C ARG A 22 7.08 -16.12 29.46
N GLU A 23 8.12 -15.46 28.99
CA GLU A 23 8.69 -14.28 29.64
C GLU A 23 8.41 -13.05 28.79
N ARG A 24 7.81 -12.04 29.40
CA ARG A 24 7.53 -10.75 28.74
C ARG A 24 8.61 -9.75 29.13
N ARG A 25 9.13 -9.01 28.14
CA ARG A 25 10.02 -7.89 28.42
C ARG A 25 9.28 -6.83 29.24
N SER A 26 9.91 -6.34 30.31
CA SER A 26 9.40 -5.17 31.01
C SER A 26 9.50 -3.95 30.11
N PRO A 27 8.44 -3.13 30.01
CA PRO A 27 8.52 -1.86 29.29
C PRO A 27 9.58 -0.96 29.96
N SER A 28 10.15 -0.04 29.20
CA SER A 28 11.06 0.98 29.74
C SER A 28 10.32 1.85 30.77
N GLU A 29 11.03 2.60 31.59
CA GLU A 29 10.42 3.60 32.49
C GLU A 29 9.91 4.82 31.72
N LYS A 30 10.37 5.02 30.47
CA LYS A 30 9.98 6.11 29.60
C LYS A 30 8.55 5.95 29.12
N ARG A 31 7.81 7.04 29.08
CA ARG A 31 6.39 7.10 28.72
C ARG A 31 6.14 8.25 27.75
N LEU A 32 5.27 8.03 26.79
CA LEU A 32 4.58 9.10 26.11
C LEU A 32 3.27 9.37 26.87
N ARG A 33 3.12 10.56 27.45
CA ARG A 33 1.96 10.94 28.26
C ARG A 33 1.12 11.96 27.50
N ILE A 34 -0.13 11.64 27.28
CA ILE A 34 -1.13 12.53 26.69
C ILE A 34 -2.04 13.00 27.80
N GLU A 35 -2.12 14.32 28.03
CA GLU A 35 -2.98 14.93 29.04
C GLU A 35 -4.17 15.61 28.40
N GLY A 36 -5.35 15.44 29.01
CA GLY A 36 -6.56 16.11 28.63
C GLY A 36 -7.02 15.87 27.20
N ALA A 37 -6.93 14.65 26.69
CA ALA A 37 -7.39 14.29 25.35
C ALA A 37 -8.91 14.51 25.25
N GLU A 38 -9.34 15.48 24.44
CA GLU A 38 -10.74 15.96 24.38
C GLU A 38 -11.28 16.04 22.94
N HIS A 39 -10.64 15.35 22.01
CA HIS A 39 -11.05 15.34 20.60
C HIS A 39 -12.20 14.37 20.33
N ASN A 40 -13.19 14.79 19.50
CA ASN A 40 -14.39 14.04 19.18
C ASN A 40 -15.16 13.59 20.44
N ASN A 41 -15.24 12.30 20.71
CA ASN A 41 -15.95 11.71 21.85
C ASN A 41 -15.06 11.48 23.09
N LEU A 42 -13.80 11.89 23.07
CA LEU A 42 -12.92 11.83 24.23
C LEU A 42 -13.30 12.91 25.25
N LYS A 43 -13.29 12.57 26.52
CA LYS A 43 -13.81 13.43 27.61
C LYS A 43 -12.71 13.94 28.53
N GLY A 44 -11.62 14.45 27.95
CA GLY A 44 -10.51 15.00 28.74
C GLY A 44 -9.73 13.90 29.46
N ILE A 45 -9.46 12.78 28.81
CA ILE A 45 -8.76 11.64 29.41
C ILE A 45 -7.25 11.82 29.37
N ASP A 46 -6.58 11.32 30.38
CA ASP A 46 -5.12 11.19 30.41
C ASP A 46 -4.72 9.77 30.06
N VAL A 47 -3.71 9.63 29.20
CA VAL A 47 -3.25 8.32 28.71
C VAL A 47 -1.73 8.25 28.73
N GLU A 48 -1.19 7.15 29.27
CA GLU A 48 0.24 6.85 29.24
C GLU A 48 0.52 5.67 28.30
N ILE A 49 1.44 5.87 27.36
CA ILE A 49 1.90 4.85 26.44
C ILE A 49 3.34 4.50 26.80
N PRO A 50 3.62 3.27 27.28
CA PRO A 50 4.99 2.86 27.62
C PRO A 50 5.84 2.74 26.34
N LEU A 51 7.06 3.28 26.39
CA LEU A 51 8.00 3.18 25.28
C LEU A 51 8.81 1.87 25.34
N GLY A 52 9.31 1.42 24.19
CA GLY A 52 10.05 0.17 24.08
C GLY A 52 9.20 -1.10 24.21
N ALA A 53 7.87 -0.96 24.10
CA ALA A 53 6.91 -2.07 24.18
C ALA A 53 5.98 -2.09 22.98
N PHE A 54 5.41 -3.27 22.70
CA PHE A 54 4.28 -3.40 21.77
C PHE A 54 2.99 -3.06 22.52
N VAL A 55 2.33 -1.99 22.13
CA VAL A 55 1.12 -1.48 22.77
C VAL A 55 -0.09 -1.66 21.84
N CYS A 56 -1.14 -2.33 22.33
CA CYS A 56 -2.40 -2.47 21.63
C CYS A 56 -3.46 -1.55 22.22
N VAL A 57 -4.09 -0.72 21.38
CA VAL A 57 -5.28 0.07 21.75
C VAL A 57 -6.53 -0.66 21.26
N THR A 58 -7.33 -1.18 22.18
CA THR A 58 -8.51 -2.00 21.89
C THR A 58 -9.80 -1.37 22.43
N GLY A 59 -10.92 -1.84 21.96
CA GLY A 59 -12.25 -1.40 22.42
C GLY A 59 -13.30 -1.49 21.30
N VAL A 60 -14.54 -1.26 21.66
CA VAL A 60 -15.68 -1.29 20.72
C VAL A 60 -15.57 -0.20 19.65
N SER A 61 -16.29 -0.37 18.54
CA SER A 61 -16.37 0.67 17.51
C SER A 61 -16.95 1.96 18.11
N GLY A 62 -16.38 3.10 17.73
CA GLY A 62 -16.81 4.41 18.25
C GLY A 62 -16.31 4.77 19.66
N SER A 63 -15.47 3.94 20.32
CA SER A 63 -14.94 4.25 21.65
C SER A 63 -13.87 5.35 21.70
N GLY A 64 -13.46 5.91 20.56
CA GLY A 64 -12.48 7.00 20.51
C GLY A 64 -11.03 6.56 20.24
N LYS A 65 -10.78 5.27 19.92
CA LYS A 65 -9.42 4.76 19.62
C LYS A 65 -8.73 5.54 18.51
N SER A 66 -9.42 5.74 17.39
CA SER A 66 -8.87 6.50 16.26
C SER A 66 -8.65 7.96 16.60
N SER A 67 -9.57 8.56 17.39
CA SER A 67 -9.43 9.95 17.84
C SER A 67 -8.21 10.13 18.75
N LEU A 68 -7.92 9.16 19.61
CA LEU A 68 -6.73 9.20 20.44
C LEU A 68 -5.46 8.94 19.63
N VAL A 69 -5.41 7.82 18.89
CA VAL A 69 -4.17 7.37 18.24
C VAL A 69 -3.90 8.17 16.96
N ASN A 70 -4.85 8.23 16.03
CA ASN A 70 -4.61 8.86 14.73
C ASN A 70 -4.70 10.39 14.81
N ASP A 71 -5.80 10.89 15.40
CA ASP A 71 -6.10 12.33 15.33
C ASP A 71 -5.29 13.14 16.36
N ILE A 72 -4.90 12.56 17.50
CA ILE A 72 -4.08 13.26 18.50
C ILE A 72 -2.60 12.81 18.40
N VAL A 73 -2.30 11.55 18.71
CA VAL A 73 -0.90 11.09 18.87
C VAL A 73 -0.13 11.14 17.55
N VAL A 74 -0.66 10.54 16.50
CA VAL A 74 0.02 10.49 15.18
C VAL A 74 0.19 11.90 14.61
N GLU A 75 -0.83 12.74 14.70
CA GLU A 75 -0.75 14.11 14.18
C GLU A 75 0.23 14.98 14.98
N ALA A 76 0.28 14.82 16.31
CA ALA A 76 1.26 15.52 17.14
C ALA A 76 2.70 15.06 16.82
N LEU A 77 2.93 13.76 16.74
CA LEU A 77 4.24 13.21 16.39
C LEU A 77 4.66 13.60 14.95
N ARG A 78 3.72 13.66 14.01
CA ARG A 78 3.98 14.12 12.63
C ARG A 78 4.45 15.58 12.62
N ARG A 79 3.80 16.43 13.39
CA ARG A 79 4.17 17.84 13.53
C ARG A 79 5.56 18.01 14.15
N ASP A 80 5.81 17.32 15.26
CA ASP A 80 6.96 17.61 16.12
C ASP A 80 8.23 16.83 15.69
N LEU A 81 8.10 15.59 15.20
CA LEU A 81 9.25 14.77 14.80
C LEU A 81 9.54 14.81 13.31
N ASN A 82 8.53 14.77 12.46
CA ASN A 82 8.73 14.66 11.01
C ASN A 82 8.74 16.03 10.31
N ARG A 83 8.68 17.15 11.05
CA ARG A 83 8.57 18.52 10.51
C ARG A 83 7.42 18.65 9.50
N GLY A 84 6.35 17.88 9.70
CA GLY A 84 5.17 17.85 8.85
C GLY A 84 4.13 18.86 9.31
N GLU A 85 3.11 19.06 8.47
CA GLU A 85 1.93 19.86 8.79
C GLU A 85 0.91 19.01 9.57
N GLY A 86 1.26 18.52 10.76
CA GLY A 86 0.35 17.79 11.62
C GLY A 86 -0.63 18.73 12.32
N HIS A 87 -1.90 18.35 12.34
CA HIS A 87 -2.97 19.09 13.02
C HIS A 87 -3.59 18.22 14.13
N PRO A 88 -2.93 18.12 15.30
CA PRO A 88 -3.42 17.26 16.37
C PRO A 88 -4.77 17.72 16.90
N GLY A 89 -5.64 16.74 17.16
CA GLY A 89 -6.93 16.99 17.79
C GLY A 89 -6.78 17.61 19.19
N ARG A 90 -7.89 18.08 19.77
CA ARG A 90 -7.89 18.77 21.06
C ARG A 90 -7.29 17.90 22.17
N HIS A 91 -6.27 18.41 22.79
CA HIS A 91 -5.59 17.86 23.96
C HIS A 91 -4.92 19.01 24.73
N LYS A 92 -4.52 18.76 25.95
CA LYS A 92 -3.87 19.75 26.79
C LYS A 92 -2.36 19.77 26.55
N GLU A 93 -1.71 18.65 26.66
CA GLU A 93 -0.26 18.52 26.52
C GLU A 93 0.13 17.07 26.12
N ILE A 94 1.27 16.94 25.46
CA ILE A 94 1.93 15.64 25.23
C ILE A 94 3.37 15.75 25.70
N GLN A 95 3.77 14.87 26.63
CA GLN A 95 5.11 14.78 27.22
C GLN A 95 5.80 13.51 26.77
N GLY A 96 7.13 13.52 26.71
CA GLY A 96 7.96 12.36 26.30
C GLY A 96 8.23 12.29 24.79
N LEU A 97 7.94 13.36 24.03
CA LEU A 97 8.24 13.45 22.60
C LEU A 97 9.75 13.40 22.32
N GLU A 98 10.55 13.94 23.24
CA GLU A 98 12.02 13.98 23.19
C GLU A 98 12.66 12.59 23.25
N GLU A 99 11.91 11.57 23.63
CA GLU A 99 12.35 10.19 23.71
C GLU A 99 12.14 9.42 22.37
N LEU A 100 11.64 10.10 21.34
CA LEU A 100 11.29 9.52 20.05
C LEU A 100 12.07 10.21 18.93
N ASP A 101 12.63 9.42 18.00
CA ASP A 101 13.42 9.92 16.89
C ASP A 101 12.57 10.25 15.66
N LYS A 102 11.59 9.40 15.36
CA LYS A 102 10.71 9.54 14.20
C LYS A 102 9.41 8.79 14.36
N LEU A 103 8.41 9.19 13.57
CA LEU A 103 7.15 8.48 13.41
C LEU A 103 7.13 7.74 12.07
N ILE A 104 6.73 6.46 12.11
CA ILE A 104 6.32 5.69 10.93
C ILE A 104 4.86 5.32 11.14
N ALA A 105 3.96 5.99 10.43
CA ALA A 105 2.53 5.69 10.47
C ALA A 105 2.19 4.76 9.30
N ILE A 106 1.59 3.62 9.62
CA ILE A 106 1.12 2.63 8.64
C ILE A 106 -0.40 2.54 8.78
N ASP A 107 -1.11 2.66 7.68
CA ASP A 107 -2.56 2.54 7.63
C ASP A 107 -2.99 1.47 6.61
N GLN A 108 -4.28 1.21 6.54
CA GLN A 108 -4.89 0.28 5.59
C GLN A 108 -5.52 1.02 4.39
N SER A 109 -5.14 2.26 4.16
CA SER A 109 -5.65 3.02 3.03
C SER A 109 -5.21 2.38 1.71
N PRO A 110 -6.07 2.33 0.69
CA PRO A 110 -5.70 1.80 -0.61
C PRO A 110 -4.54 2.61 -1.20
N ILE A 111 -3.64 1.92 -1.90
CA ILE A 111 -2.50 2.53 -2.61
C ILE A 111 -3.02 3.33 -3.81
N GLY A 112 -3.59 4.49 -3.53
CA GLY A 112 -4.22 5.36 -4.52
C GLY A 112 -5.70 5.04 -4.78
N ARG A 113 -6.38 5.99 -5.42
CA ARG A 113 -7.84 5.97 -5.62
C ARG A 113 -8.24 5.89 -7.10
N THR A 114 -7.32 5.58 -7.98
CA THR A 114 -7.55 5.57 -9.42
C THR A 114 -7.26 4.20 -10.01
N PRO A 115 -7.85 3.84 -11.16
CA PRO A 115 -7.55 2.60 -11.87
C PRO A 115 -6.06 2.46 -12.27
N ARG A 116 -5.29 3.55 -12.21
CA ARG A 116 -3.84 3.59 -12.51
C ARG A 116 -2.96 3.24 -11.32
N SER A 117 -3.54 3.16 -10.13
CA SER A 117 -2.79 2.89 -8.92
C SER A 117 -2.59 1.39 -8.75
N ASN A 118 -1.35 0.95 -8.59
CA ASN A 118 -0.99 -0.42 -8.30
C ASN A 118 0.29 -0.48 -7.43
N PRO A 119 0.52 -1.58 -6.69
CA PRO A 119 1.69 -1.74 -5.84
C PRO A 119 3.02 -1.58 -6.59
N GLY A 120 3.11 -2.12 -7.80
CA GLY A 120 4.33 -2.06 -8.61
C GLY A 120 4.72 -0.64 -9.04
N THR A 121 3.73 0.23 -9.25
CA THR A 121 3.98 1.66 -9.51
C THR A 121 4.42 2.36 -8.22
N TYR A 122 3.80 2.05 -7.09
CA TYR A 122 4.11 2.65 -5.79
C TYR A 122 5.57 2.40 -5.38
N ILE A 123 6.06 1.17 -5.46
CA ILE A 123 7.47 0.82 -5.16
C ILE A 123 8.44 1.12 -6.32
N LYS A 124 7.95 1.72 -7.41
CA LYS A 124 8.73 2.07 -8.61
C LYS A 124 9.42 0.87 -9.29
N VAL A 125 8.90 -0.35 -9.12
CA VAL A 125 9.43 -1.53 -9.85
C VAL A 125 9.08 -1.45 -11.33
N PHE A 126 7.94 -0.84 -11.68
CA PHE A 126 7.54 -0.62 -13.08
C PHE A 126 8.51 0.27 -13.85
N ASP A 127 9.25 1.16 -13.19
CA ASP A 127 10.28 1.98 -13.86
C ASP A 127 11.40 1.10 -14.43
N ASP A 128 11.83 0.09 -13.66
CA ASP A 128 12.87 -0.84 -14.10
C ASP A 128 12.35 -1.83 -15.14
N ILE A 129 11.10 -2.29 -15.00
CA ILE A 129 10.42 -3.15 -15.98
C ILE A 129 10.31 -2.42 -17.33
N ARG A 130 9.87 -1.15 -17.35
CA ARG A 130 9.79 -0.37 -18.59
C ARG A 130 11.14 -0.18 -19.26
N LYS A 131 12.20 0.07 -18.48
CA LYS A 131 13.57 0.15 -18.99
C LYS A 131 14.02 -1.19 -19.59
N LEU A 132 13.65 -2.31 -18.98
CA LEU A 132 13.92 -3.65 -19.51
C LEU A 132 13.23 -3.85 -20.86
N PHE A 133 11.92 -3.58 -20.93
CA PHE A 133 11.15 -3.74 -22.18
C PHE A 133 11.70 -2.86 -23.31
N ALA A 134 12.15 -1.65 -23.02
CA ALA A 134 12.80 -0.77 -24.02
C ALA A 134 14.15 -1.31 -24.56
N LYS A 135 14.79 -2.23 -23.81
CA LYS A 135 16.06 -2.87 -24.24
C LYS A 135 15.84 -4.13 -25.11
N LEU A 136 14.61 -4.62 -25.21
CA LEU A 136 14.31 -5.82 -25.99
C LEU A 136 14.54 -5.58 -27.50
N PRO A 137 14.91 -6.64 -28.26
CA PRO A 137 15.29 -6.48 -29.69
C PRO A 137 14.20 -5.78 -30.51
N LEU A 138 12.95 -6.21 -30.40
CA LEU A 138 11.83 -5.61 -31.16
C LEU A 138 11.58 -4.13 -30.75
N ALA A 139 11.72 -3.80 -29.46
CA ALA A 139 11.58 -2.43 -28.99
C ALA A 139 12.69 -1.53 -29.57
N LYS A 140 13.92 -2.01 -29.55
CA LYS A 140 15.08 -1.29 -30.16
C LYS A 140 14.90 -1.10 -31.67
N GLN A 141 14.47 -2.14 -32.38
CA GLN A 141 14.22 -2.07 -33.81
C GLN A 141 13.19 -1.02 -34.19
N ARG A 142 12.15 -0.84 -33.31
CA ARG A 142 11.08 0.14 -33.50
C ARG A 142 11.37 1.52 -32.88
N GLY A 143 12.53 1.71 -32.25
CA GLY A 143 12.89 2.95 -31.57
C GLY A 143 12.05 3.23 -30.32
N TYR A 144 11.52 2.20 -29.66
CA TYR A 144 10.66 2.38 -28.49
C TYR A 144 11.50 2.69 -27.23
N THR A 145 11.15 3.76 -26.56
CA THR A 145 11.73 4.16 -25.29
C THR A 145 10.93 3.61 -24.10
N ALA A 146 11.42 3.76 -22.88
CA ALA A 146 10.70 3.32 -21.68
C ALA A 146 9.32 3.98 -21.52
N GLY A 147 9.13 5.19 -22.05
CA GLY A 147 7.84 5.89 -22.06
C GLY A 147 6.77 5.14 -22.85
N ARG A 148 7.15 4.41 -23.91
CA ARG A 148 6.22 3.58 -24.71
C ARG A 148 5.50 2.53 -23.86
N PHE A 149 6.15 2.02 -22.83
CA PHE A 149 5.64 0.99 -21.92
C PHE A 149 4.98 1.58 -20.66
N SER A 150 4.61 2.87 -20.70
CA SER A 150 3.86 3.54 -19.65
C SER A 150 2.42 3.73 -20.06
N PHE A 151 1.46 3.29 -19.23
CA PHE A 151 0.04 3.57 -19.45
C PHE A 151 -0.36 5.01 -19.06
N ASN A 152 0.57 5.80 -18.50
CA ASN A 152 0.35 7.20 -18.11
C ASN A 152 0.81 8.20 -19.18
N VAL A 153 1.53 7.75 -20.21
CA VAL A 153 2.14 8.60 -21.24
C VAL A 153 1.62 8.19 -22.61
N ASP A 154 1.43 9.18 -23.48
CA ASP A 154 1.02 8.93 -24.87
C ASP A 154 2.07 8.14 -25.66
N GLY A 155 1.60 7.51 -26.74
CA GLY A 155 2.42 6.74 -27.66
C GLY A 155 2.24 5.24 -27.55
N GLY A 156 2.26 4.66 -26.33
CA GLY A 156 2.09 3.22 -26.12
C GLY A 156 0.78 2.80 -25.48
N ARG A 157 0.11 3.71 -24.78
CA ARG A 157 -1.16 3.46 -24.13
C ARG A 157 -2.31 3.34 -25.14
N CYS A 158 -3.38 2.69 -24.77
CA CYS A 158 -4.63 2.69 -25.54
C CYS A 158 -5.20 4.12 -25.56
N SER A 159 -5.46 4.65 -26.75
CA SER A 159 -6.01 6.00 -26.92
C SER A 159 -7.48 6.10 -26.48
N ALA A 160 -8.25 5.01 -26.59
CA ALA A 160 -9.68 5.01 -26.27
C ALA A 160 -9.94 5.15 -24.75
N CYS A 161 -9.17 4.47 -23.91
CA CYS A 161 -9.30 4.55 -22.45
C CYS A 161 -8.15 5.32 -21.79
N GLU A 162 -7.26 5.92 -22.59
CA GLU A 162 -6.09 6.67 -22.11
C GLU A 162 -5.22 5.90 -21.10
N GLY A 163 -5.15 4.57 -21.25
CA GLY A 163 -4.36 3.71 -20.36
C GLY A 163 -5.07 3.30 -19.08
N ASN A 164 -6.35 3.64 -18.89
CA ASN A 164 -7.12 3.21 -17.71
C ASN A 164 -7.52 1.73 -17.76
N GLY A 165 -7.58 1.11 -18.93
CA GLY A 165 -8.12 -0.24 -19.14
C GLY A 165 -9.63 -0.32 -19.06
N SER A 166 -10.28 0.73 -18.58
CA SER A 166 -11.74 0.87 -18.44
C SER A 166 -12.17 2.28 -18.83
N THR A 167 -13.43 2.43 -19.20
CA THR A 167 -14.08 3.70 -19.46
C THR A 167 -15.15 3.95 -18.41
N LYS A 168 -15.24 5.18 -17.96
CA LYS A 168 -16.25 5.61 -16.99
C LYS A 168 -17.54 5.91 -17.74
N LEU A 169 -18.63 5.27 -17.35
CA LEU A 169 -19.98 5.65 -17.76
C LEU A 169 -20.58 6.52 -16.66
N GLU A 170 -20.77 7.79 -16.97
CA GLU A 170 -21.43 8.74 -16.08
C GLU A 170 -22.95 8.55 -16.17
N MET A 171 -23.59 8.41 -15.03
CA MET A 171 -25.05 8.25 -14.92
C MET A 171 -25.62 9.40 -14.11
N ASP A 172 -26.61 10.11 -14.64
CA ASP A 172 -27.18 11.34 -14.05
C ASP A 172 -27.74 11.13 -12.62
N PHE A 173 -28.24 9.93 -12.29
CA PHE A 173 -28.90 9.66 -11.00
C PHE A 173 -28.35 8.44 -10.26
N LEU A 174 -27.31 7.79 -10.76
CA LEU A 174 -26.69 6.60 -10.16
C LEU A 174 -25.19 6.81 -10.00
N ALA A 175 -24.56 5.95 -9.20
CA ALA A 175 -23.11 5.96 -9.11
C ALA A 175 -22.47 5.61 -10.44
N ASP A 176 -21.39 6.29 -10.81
CA ASP A 176 -20.62 6.04 -12.02
C ASP A 176 -20.17 4.58 -12.10
N VAL A 177 -20.29 3.98 -13.27
CA VAL A 177 -19.88 2.58 -13.51
C VAL A 177 -18.64 2.55 -14.43
N TRP A 178 -17.66 1.75 -14.04
CA TRP A 178 -16.48 1.50 -14.85
C TRP A 178 -16.67 0.23 -15.67
N VAL A 179 -16.59 0.37 -17.00
CA VAL A 179 -16.73 -0.73 -17.96
C VAL A 179 -15.39 -0.99 -18.62
N THR A 180 -15.03 -2.26 -18.80
CA THR A 180 -13.80 -2.65 -19.49
C THR A 180 -13.75 -2.00 -20.89
N CYS A 181 -12.61 -1.41 -21.24
CA CYS A 181 -12.43 -0.76 -22.53
C CYS A 181 -12.57 -1.77 -23.68
N PRO A 182 -13.51 -1.59 -24.61
CA PRO A 182 -13.74 -2.55 -25.69
C PRO A 182 -12.61 -2.58 -26.74
N ILE A 183 -11.76 -1.56 -26.78
CA ILE A 183 -10.66 -1.45 -27.75
C ILE A 183 -9.41 -2.21 -27.30
N CYS A 184 -9.03 -2.08 -26.03
CA CYS A 184 -7.86 -2.77 -25.49
C CYS A 184 -8.22 -3.94 -24.56
N GLU A 185 -9.49 -4.24 -24.35
CA GLU A 185 -9.98 -5.35 -23.54
C GLU A 185 -9.38 -5.39 -22.14
N GLY A 186 -9.12 -4.20 -21.57
CA GLY A 186 -8.48 -4.08 -20.24
C GLY A 186 -6.96 -3.98 -20.28
N HIS A 187 -6.29 -4.31 -21.37
CA HIS A 187 -4.83 -4.39 -21.45
C HIS A 187 -4.09 -3.05 -21.38
N ARG A 188 -4.77 -1.91 -21.44
CA ARG A 188 -4.24 -0.54 -21.25
C ARG A 188 -3.32 -0.01 -22.35
N PHE A 189 -2.78 -0.87 -23.21
CA PHE A 189 -1.80 -0.53 -24.25
C PHE A 189 -2.37 -0.79 -25.66
N ASN A 190 -1.78 -0.17 -26.65
CA ASN A 190 -2.09 -0.45 -28.04
C ASN A 190 -1.42 -1.75 -28.51
N ARG A 191 -1.90 -2.32 -29.61
CA ARG A 191 -1.48 -3.62 -30.15
C ARG A 191 0.02 -3.68 -30.45
N GLU A 192 0.59 -2.59 -30.97
CA GLU A 192 2.01 -2.51 -31.33
C GLU A 192 2.91 -2.61 -30.11
N THR A 193 2.52 -2.01 -28.98
CA THR A 193 3.25 -2.10 -27.71
C THR A 193 3.19 -3.51 -27.14
N LEU A 194 2.03 -4.17 -27.22
CA LEU A 194 1.82 -5.54 -26.73
C LEU A 194 2.59 -6.62 -27.51
N GLN A 195 3.03 -6.34 -28.74
CA GLN A 195 3.89 -7.23 -29.51
C GLN A 195 5.29 -7.37 -28.93
N VAL A 196 5.74 -6.41 -28.12
CA VAL A 196 7.03 -6.52 -27.43
C VAL A 196 6.86 -7.42 -26.22
N GLN A 197 7.56 -8.55 -26.22
CA GLN A 197 7.43 -9.58 -25.19
C GLN A 197 8.77 -9.92 -24.54
N PHE A 198 8.76 -10.10 -23.23
CA PHE A 198 9.87 -10.62 -22.45
C PHE A 198 9.50 -12.03 -21.95
N LYS A 199 10.28 -13.04 -22.33
CA LYS A 199 9.99 -14.45 -22.04
C LYS A 199 8.53 -14.85 -22.37
N GLY A 200 7.98 -14.33 -23.49
CA GLY A 200 6.62 -14.62 -23.93
C GLY A 200 5.51 -13.78 -23.29
N HIS A 201 5.83 -12.82 -22.41
CA HIS A 201 4.87 -11.95 -21.73
C HIS A 201 4.99 -10.52 -22.21
N SER A 202 3.85 -9.90 -22.56
CA SER A 202 3.75 -8.48 -22.85
C SER A 202 3.80 -7.63 -21.57
N ILE A 203 3.90 -6.31 -21.71
CA ILE A 203 3.83 -5.41 -20.56
C ILE A 203 2.46 -5.44 -19.86
N ALA A 204 1.39 -5.75 -20.57
CA ALA A 204 0.06 -5.93 -19.98
C ALA A 204 -0.01 -7.20 -19.15
N ASP A 205 0.52 -8.32 -19.67
CA ASP A 205 0.57 -9.57 -18.89
C ASP A 205 1.34 -9.39 -17.58
N VAL A 206 2.43 -8.62 -17.60
CA VAL A 206 3.19 -8.30 -16.39
C VAL A 206 2.39 -7.46 -15.40
N LEU A 207 1.47 -6.58 -15.87
CA LEU A 207 0.58 -5.82 -14.99
C LEU A 207 -0.47 -6.69 -14.28
N GLU A 208 -0.86 -7.79 -14.92
CA GLU A 208 -1.85 -8.75 -14.38
C GLU A 208 -1.23 -9.80 -13.44
N MET A 209 0.11 -9.96 -13.46
CA MET A 209 0.80 -10.92 -12.61
C MET A 209 0.69 -10.58 -11.13
N ASP A 210 0.52 -11.59 -10.31
CA ASP A 210 0.81 -11.47 -8.88
C ASP A 210 2.32 -11.37 -8.61
N VAL A 211 2.67 -11.01 -7.37
CA VAL A 211 4.08 -10.81 -6.98
C VAL A 211 4.91 -12.09 -7.18
N GLN A 212 4.36 -13.26 -6.87
CA GLN A 212 5.08 -14.55 -7.00
C GLN A 212 5.36 -14.90 -8.46
N GLN A 213 4.40 -14.68 -9.35
CA GLN A 213 4.56 -14.87 -10.78
C GLN A 213 5.61 -13.90 -11.35
N ALA A 214 5.54 -12.64 -10.98
CA ALA A 214 6.51 -11.64 -11.40
C ALA A 214 7.93 -11.97 -10.90
N MET A 215 8.07 -12.45 -9.65
CA MET A 215 9.37 -12.90 -9.11
C MET A 215 10.00 -14.01 -9.93
N LYS A 216 9.20 -15.01 -10.37
CA LYS A 216 9.68 -16.09 -11.24
C LYS A 216 10.09 -15.57 -12.62
N LEU A 217 9.29 -14.70 -13.21
CA LEU A 217 9.59 -14.11 -14.53
C LEU A 217 10.91 -13.34 -14.52
N PHE A 218 11.13 -12.53 -13.47
CA PHE A 218 12.27 -11.61 -13.34
C PHE A 218 13.41 -12.15 -12.44
N GLU A 219 13.47 -13.46 -12.16
CA GLU A 219 14.44 -14.10 -11.26
C GLU A 219 15.91 -13.70 -11.54
N ASN A 220 16.27 -13.49 -12.81
CA ASN A 220 17.62 -13.16 -13.26
C ASN A 220 17.85 -11.62 -13.39
N ILE A 221 16.97 -10.79 -12.84
CA ILE A 221 17.08 -9.32 -12.92
C ILE A 221 17.10 -8.74 -11.51
N PRO A 222 18.30 -8.57 -10.90
CA PRO A 222 18.42 -8.21 -9.48
C PRO A 222 17.69 -6.93 -9.07
N SER A 223 17.67 -5.90 -9.93
CA SER A 223 17.02 -4.62 -9.63
C SER A 223 15.50 -4.73 -9.49
N ILE A 224 14.88 -5.65 -10.25
CA ILE A 224 13.45 -5.92 -10.19
C ILE A 224 13.17 -6.90 -9.06
N GLN A 225 13.97 -7.97 -8.98
CA GLN A 225 13.82 -9.05 -7.99
C GLN A 225 13.84 -8.52 -6.56
N HIS A 226 14.79 -7.65 -6.22
CA HIS A 226 14.91 -7.07 -4.88
C HIS A 226 13.65 -6.29 -4.47
N LYS A 227 13.07 -5.50 -5.38
CA LYS A 227 11.84 -4.75 -5.11
C LYS A 227 10.61 -5.64 -4.97
N LEU A 228 10.52 -6.71 -5.78
CA LEU A 228 9.43 -7.68 -5.68
C LEU A 228 9.53 -8.49 -4.39
N GLN A 229 10.75 -8.85 -3.97
CA GLN A 229 10.99 -9.55 -2.70
C GLN A 229 10.47 -8.74 -1.51
N THR A 230 10.69 -7.42 -1.50
CA THR A 230 10.17 -6.53 -0.45
C THR A 230 8.63 -6.51 -0.37
N LEU A 231 7.94 -6.82 -1.47
CA LEU A 231 6.47 -6.95 -1.47
C LEU A 231 6.00 -8.34 -1.04
N HIS A 232 6.86 -9.35 -1.21
CA HIS A 232 6.56 -10.74 -0.88
C HIS A 232 6.73 -11.03 0.61
N ASP A 233 7.77 -10.46 1.24
CA ASP A 233 8.12 -10.61 2.67
C ASP A 233 7.19 -9.79 3.57
#